data_7cd7b943ab91e5d02c43b8c999c4e9b9
#
_entry.id   7cd7b943ab91e5d02c43b8c999c4e9b9
#
_cell.length_a   1.000
_cell.length_b   1.000
_cell.length_c   1.000
_cell.angle_alpha   90.00
_cell.angle_beta   90.00
_cell.angle_gamma   90.00
#
_symmetry.space_group_name_H-M   'P 1'
#
loop_
_entity.id
_entity.type
_entity.pdbx_description
1 polymer ?
#
loop_
_entity_poly.entity_id
_entity_poly.type
_entity_poly.pdbx_seq_one_letter_code
_entity_poly.pdbx_strand_id
1 'polypeptide(L)'
;SSVDLPCVGDWVCVQYHDAESHASIHDVVPRRSFLRRKSPGKNIDFQMIAANIDVAFIVQSCHFDFNVRRLERYLVMVNEGHIEPVLLLTKTDLVSAAELELVLASIRAADITARIVTLSNVTGEGFDQVKALMLPGKTYCLLGSSGVGTTTLINLLLGKDALETGAVSGTGEGRHTTTRRHLVTLDNGALLIDMPGMRELGILSAGEGLDDSFAE
;
A
#
# COMPACT_ATOMS: atom_id res chain seq x y z
N SER A 1 -1.65 -14.57 -19.35
CA SER A 1 -1.12 -13.23 -18.99
C SER A 1 -0.76 -13.21 -17.51
N SER A 2 0.22 -12.39 -17.09
CA SER A 2 0.60 -12.28 -15.67
C SER A 2 -0.52 -11.70 -14.79
N VAL A 3 -1.50 -11.06 -15.40
CA VAL A 3 -2.69 -10.52 -14.71
C VAL A 3 -3.72 -11.60 -14.35
N ASP A 4 -3.65 -12.78 -14.96
CA ASP A 4 -4.56 -13.90 -14.71
C ASP A 4 -4.08 -14.78 -13.55
N LEU A 5 -2.84 -14.60 -13.11
CA LEU A 5 -2.28 -15.34 -11.98
C LEU A 5 -2.89 -14.86 -10.66
N PRO A 6 -3.12 -15.79 -9.70
CA PRO A 6 -3.55 -15.42 -8.36
C PRO A 6 -2.55 -14.49 -7.66
N CYS A 7 -3.08 -13.51 -6.94
CA CYS A 7 -2.29 -12.60 -6.10
C CYS A 7 -2.92 -12.48 -4.71
N VAL A 8 -2.23 -11.82 -3.79
CA VAL A 8 -2.76 -11.59 -2.44
C VAL A 8 -4.08 -10.81 -2.51
N GLY A 9 -5.07 -11.26 -1.73
CA GLY A 9 -6.43 -10.70 -1.72
C GLY A 9 -7.40 -11.38 -2.69
N ASP A 10 -6.94 -12.26 -3.58
CA ASP A 10 -7.84 -13.01 -4.45
C ASP A 10 -8.64 -14.07 -3.69
N TRP A 11 -9.90 -14.22 -4.08
CA TRP A 11 -10.70 -15.38 -3.76
C TRP A 11 -10.50 -16.43 -4.84
N VAL A 12 -10.22 -17.67 -4.46
CA VAL A 12 -9.86 -18.75 -5.38
C VAL A 12 -10.70 -20.00 -5.14
N CYS A 13 -11.02 -20.70 -6.23
CA CYS A 13 -11.60 -22.04 -6.17
C CYS A 13 -10.47 -23.06 -6.08
N VAL A 14 -10.50 -23.91 -5.06
CA VAL A 14 -9.46 -24.92 -4.82
C VAL A 14 -10.02 -26.33 -4.84
N GLN A 15 -9.22 -27.26 -5.32
CA GLN A 15 -9.45 -28.70 -5.19
C GLN A 15 -8.42 -29.27 -4.22
N TYR A 16 -8.88 -29.93 -3.18
CA TYR A 16 -8.02 -30.64 -2.22
C TYR A 16 -7.65 -32.02 -2.75
N HIS A 17 -6.39 -32.39 -2.53
CA HIS A 17 -5.84 -33.72 -2.86
C HIS A 17 -5.45 -34.40 -1.56
N ASP A 18 -6.40 -35.18 -0.99
CA ASP A 18 -6.27 -35.78 0.35
C ASP A 18 -5.02 -36.67 0.52
N ALA A 19 -4.57 -37.31 -0.57
CA ALA A 19 -3.38 -38.18 -0.53
C ALA A 19 -2.05 -37.44 -0.42
N GLU A 20 -2.01 -36.14 -0.74
CA GLU A 20 -0.76 -35.38 -0.91
C GLU A 20 -0.69 -34.12 -0.02
N SER A 21 -1.69 -33.88 0.82
CA SER A 21 -1.77 -32.71 1.73
C SER A 21 -1.58 -31.36 1.03
N HIS A 22 -1.97 -31.26 -0.25
CA HIS A 22 -1.94 -30.01 -1.00
C HIS A 22 -3.28 -29.71 -1.69
N ALA A 23 -3.45 -28.45 -2.10
CA ALA A 23 -4.60 -28.01 -2.87
C ALA A 23 -4.15 -27.33 -4.17
N SER A 24 -4.89 -27.59 -5.25
CA SER A 24 -4.68 -26.92 -6.53
C SER A 24 -5.68 -25.79 -6.70
N ILE A 25 -5.23 -24.62 -7.13
CA ILE A 25 -6.11 -23.51 -7.51
C ILE A 25 -6.60 -23.79 -8.93
N HIS A 26 -7.91 -23.85 -9.11
CA HIS A 26 -8.56 -24.07 -10.40
C HIS A 26 -9.03 -22.80 -11.05
N ASP A 27 -9.48 -21.84 -10.25
CA ASP A 27 -10.06 -20.59 -10.76
C ASP A 27 -9.88 -19.45 -9.79
N VAL A 28 -9.92 -18.22 -10.31
CA VAL A 28 -9.88 -16.97 -9.53
C VAL A 28 -11.24 -16.31 -9.68
N VAL A 29 -11.90 -16.07 -8.55
CA VAL A 29 -13.19 -15.36 -8.53
C VAL A 29 -12.98 -13.93 -9.08
N PRO A 30 -13.92 -13.38 -9.87
CA PRO A 30 -13.81 -12.03 -10.42
C PRO A 30 -13.47 -10.99 -9.35
N ARG A 31 -12.42 -10.23 -9.60
CA ARG A 31 -11.91 -9.19 -8.71
C ARG A 31 -12.85 -7.99 -8.68
N ARG A 32 -13.17 -7.46 -7.50
CA ARG A 32 -13.94 -6.21 -7.34
C ARG A 32 -13.07 -4.98 -7.51
N SER A 33 -11.82 -5.08 -7.07
CA SER A 33 -10.79 -4.06 -7.15
C SER A 33 -9.41 -4.70 -7.31
N PHE A 34 -8.45 -3.93 -7.77
CA PHE A 34 -7.09 -4.45 -7.96
C PHE A 34 -6.05 -3.34 -7.85
N LEU A 35 -4.84 -3.75 -7.52
CA LEU A 35 -3.66 -2.92 -7.63
C LEU A 35 -2.68 -3.61 -8.57
N ARG A 36 -2.23 -2.90 -9.61
CA ARG A 36 -1.28 -3.40 -10.60
C ARG A 36 -0.21 -2.37 -10.89
N ARG A 37 0.91 -2.83 -11.41
CA ARG A 37 1.96 -1.98 -11.92
C ARG A 37 2.35 -2.41 -13.32
N LYS A 38 2.90 -1.49 -14.10
CA LYS A 38 3.54 -1.82 -15.37
C LYS A 38 4.77 -2.68 -15.10
N SER A 39 4.93 -3.78 -15.83
CA SER A 39 6.11 -4.62 -15.75
C SER A 39 7.32 -3.91 -16.37
N PRO A 40 8.53 -4.07 -15.83
CA PRO A 40 9.74 -3.59 -16.50
C PRO A 40 9.90 -4.29 -17.86
N GLY A 41 10.11 -3.54 -18.92
CA GLY A 41 10.36 -4.10 -20.26
C GLY A 41 9.77 -3.25 -21.39
N LYS A 42 10.12 -3.59 -22.64
CA LYS A 42 9.64 -2.88 -23.85
C LYS A 42 8.17 -3.15 -24.18
N ASN A 43 7.61 -4.25 -23.71
CA ASN A 43 6.20 -4.58 -23.92
C ASN A 43 5.36 -4.00 -22.77
N ILE A 44 4.18 -3.45 -23.13
CA ILE A 44 3.21 -3.01 -22.14
C ILE A 44 2.57 -4.27 -21.54
N ASP A 45 3.12 -4.74 -20.44
CA ASP A 45 2.56 -5.82 -19.62
C ASP A 45 2.32 -5.30 -18.20
N PHE A 46 1.32 -5.84 -17.52
CA PHE A 46 0.96 -5.46 -16.16
C PHE A 46 1.16 -6.63 -15.21
N GLN A 47 1.74 -6.35 -14.06
CA GLN A 47 1.86 -7.29 -12.96
C GLN A 47 0.81 -6.96 -11.89
N MET A 48 -0.01 -7.95 -11.54
CA MET A 48 -0.93 -7.83 -10.41
C MET A 48 -0.14 -7.80 -9.11
N ILE A 49 -0.52 -6.87 -8.26
CA ILE A 49 0.12 -6.65 -6.96
C ILE A 49 -0.76 -7.21 -5.86
N ALA A 50 -2.03 -6.82 -5.84
CA ALA A 50 -3.02 -7.27 -4.89
C ALA A 50 -4.43 -7.08 -5.47
N ALA A 51 -5.41 -7.76 -4.90
CA ALA A 51 -6.80 -7.72 -5.34
C ALA A 51 -7.76 -7.54 -4.16
N ASN A 52 -9.00 -7.15 -4.49
CA ASN A 52 -10.11 -7.01 -3.54
C ASN A 52 -9.79 -6.10 -2.35
N ILE A 53 -9.07 -5.00 -2.63
CA ILE A 53 -8.78 -3.94 -1.68
C ILE A 53 -9.97 -2.98 -1.66
N ASP A 54 -10.48 -2.65 -0.47
CA ASP A 54 -11.54 -1.65 -0.31
C ASP A 54 -10.96 -0.24 -0.24
N VAL A 55 -9.89 -0.03 0.54
CA VAL A 55 -9.31 1.29 0.81
C VAL A 55 -7.78 1.25 0.70
N ALA A 56 -7.22 2.22 0.01
CA ALA A 56 -5.77 2.46 -0.03
C ALA A 56 -5.40 3.70 0.79
N PHE A 57 -4.64 3.52 1.85
CA PHE A 57 -4.00 4.60 2.57
C PHE A 57 -2.76 5.06 1.83
N ILE A 58 -2.85 6.23 1.19
CA ILE A 58 -1.72 6.87 0.50
C ILE A 58 -0.96 7.73 1.52
N VAL A 59 0.24 7.28 1.89
CA VAL A 59 1.03 7.86 2.98
C VAL A 59 2.08 8.79 2.42
N GLN A 60 2.06 10.06 2.85
CA GLN A 60 3.11 11.04 2.58
C GLN A 60 3.52 11.78 3.86
N SER A 61 4.78 12.17 3.93
CA SER A 61 5.28 13.04 5.00
C SER A 61 4.93 14.50 4.71
N CYS A 62 4.48 15.25 5.72
CA CYS A 62 4.33 16.70 5.63
C CYS A 62 5.68 17.43 5.59
N HIS A 63 6.78 16.74 5.94
CA HIS A 63 8.11 17.30 6.12
C HIS A 63 9.02 16.86 4.97
N PHE A 64 9.83 17.74 4.41
CA PHE A 64 10.84 17.63 3.33
C PHE A 64 10.45 16.89 2.05
N ASP A 65 9.70 15.78 2.15
CA ASP A 65 9.45 14.87 1.03
C ASP A 65 8.00 14.95 0.51
N PHE A 66 7.27 16.00 0.87
CA PHE A 66 5.92 16.20 0.33
C PHE A 66 5.96 16.52 -1.15
N ASN A 67 5.19 15.77 -1.97
CA ASN A 67 5.17 15.93 -3.42
C ASN A 67 3.77 15.62 -3.99
N VAL A 68 3.08 16.67 -4.44
CA VAL A 68 1.72 16.56 -5.01
C VAL A 68 1.69 15.65 -6.24
N ARG A 69 2.69 15.73 -7.14
CA ARG A 69 2.73 14.90 -8.34
C ARG A 69 2.88 13.40 -8.04
N ARG A 70 3.60 13.08 -6.98
CA ARG A 70 3.67 11.69 -6.50
C ARG A 70 2.31 11.24 -5.94
N LEU A 71 1.61 12.13 -5.26
CA LEU A 71 0.27 11.89 -4.75
C LEU A 71 -0.72 11.62 -5.89
N GLU A 72 -0.71 12.47 -6.93
CA GLU A 72 -1.52 12.29 -8.14
C GLU A 72 -1.28 10.92 -8.80
N ARG A 73 -0.03 10.47 -8.89
CA ARG A 73 0.29 9.15 -9.47
C ARG A 73 -0.31 8.00 -8.65
N TYR A 74 -0.24 8.06 -7.32
CA TYR A 74 -0.91 7.06 -6.48
C TYR A 74 -2.43 7.10 -6.65
N LEU A 75 -3.02 8.29 -6.72
CA LEU A 75 -4.47 8.45 -6.93
C LEU A 75 -4.92 7.86 -8.27
N VAL A 76 -4.18 8.11 -9.34
CA VAL A 76 -4.48 7.49 -10.66
C VAL A 76 -4.48 5.97 -10.55
N MET A 77 -3.46 5.39 -9.91
CA MET A 77 -3.31 3.94 -9.78
C MET A 77 -4.44 3.31 -8.95
N VAL A 78 -4.82 3.91 -7.83
CA VAL A 78 -5.89 3.37 -6.97
C VAL A 78 -7.27 3.57 -7.58
N ASN A 79 -7.51 4.70 -8.27
CA ASN A 79 -8.76 4.96 -8.97
C ASN A 79 -8.95 4.02 -10.15
N GLU A 80 -7.89 3.75 -10.93
CA GLU A 80 -7.91 2.74 -12.00
C GLU A 80 -8.30 1.36 -11.47
N GLY A 81 -7.84 1.01 -10.27
CA GLY A 81 -8.13 -0.24 -9.59
C GLY A 81 -9.45 -0.28 -8.84
N HIS A 82 -10.28 0.75 -8.91
CA HIS A 82 -11.55 0.86 -8.17
C HIS A 82 -11.37 0.76 -6.64
N ILE A 83 -10.31 1.35 -6.11
CA ILE A 83 -9.98 1.37 -4.69
C ILE A 83 -10.27 2.77 -4.15
N GLU A 84 -10.90 2.86 -2.98
CA GLU A 84 -11.14 4.15 -2.31
C GLU A 84 -9.82 4.73 -1.76
N PRO A 85 -9.39 5.95 -2.17
CA PRO A 85 -8.19 6.56 -1.64
C PRO A 85 -8.46 7.31 -0.34
N VAL A 86 -7.56 7.18 0.64
CA VAL A 86 -7.47 8.02 1.83
C VAL A 86 -6.03 8.49 1.97
N LEU A 87 -5.82 9.81 2.08
CA LEU A 87 -4.50 10.39 2.24
C LEU A 87 -4.12 10.43 3.72
N LEU A 88 -2.96 9.89 4.05
CA LEU A 88 -2.37 9.98 5.39
C LEU A 88 -1.14 10.88 5.33
N LEU A 89 -1.26 12.07 5.93
CA LEU A 89 -0.15 13.02 6.05
C LEU A 89 0.55 12.80 7.39
N THR A 90 1.74 12.22 7.34
CA THR A 90 2.52 11.84 8.53
C THR A 90 3.53 12.90 8.93
N LYS A 91 4.14 12.73 10.11
CA LYS A 91 5.19 13.58 10.67
C LYS A 91 4.73 15.03 10.94
N THR A 92 3.47 15.19 11.35
CA THR A 92 2.91 16.49 11.72
C THR A 92 3.65 17.13 12.89
N ASP A 93 4.31 16.32 13.72
CA ASP A 93 5.18 16.76 14.82
C ASP A 93 6.45 17.50 14.37
N LEU A 94 6.82 17.39 13.09
CA LEU A 94 8.03 18.02 12.51
C LEU A 94 7.75 19.31 11.73
N VAL A 95 6.49 19.75 11.67
CA VAL A 95 6.09 20.94 10.92
C VAL A 95 5.22 21.85 11.80
N SER A 96 5.30 23.16 11.56
CA SER A 96 4.38 24.11 12.18
C SER A 96 2.97 24.03 11.59
N ALA A 97 1.98 24.59 12.29
CA ALA A 97 0.61 24.68 11.77
C ALA A 97 0.52 25.44 10.44
N ALA A 98 1.36 26.46 10.24
CA ALA A 98 1.42 27.23 8.98
C ALA A 98 1.98 26.37 7.83
N GLU A 99 3.02 25.59 8.07
CA GLU A 99 3.58 24.66 7.06
C GLU A 99 2.60 23.56 6.70
N LEU A 100 1.91 22.98 7.69
CA LEU A 100 0.86 22.00 7.45
C LEU A 100 -0.27 22.58 6.59
N GLU A 101 -0.70 23.80 6.87
CA GLU A 101 -1.73 24.47 6.06
C GLU A 101 -1.28 24.72 4.62
N LEU A 102 0.00 25.03 4.37
CA LEU A 102 0.55 25.13 3.01
C LEU A 102 0.49 23.79 2.27
N VAL A 103 0.79 22.68 2.95
CA VAL A 103 0.65 21.33 2.39
C VAL A 103 -0.80 21.05 2.02
N LEU A 104 -1.74 21.30 2.93
CA LEU A 104 -3.17 21.12 2.70
C LEU A 104 -3.69 22.02 1.56
N ALA A 105 -3.23 23.25 1.49
CA ALA A 105 -3.57 24.19 0.42
C ALA A 105 -3.09 23.70 -0.95
N SER A 106 -1.87 23.13 -1.01
CA SER A 106 -1.34 22.56 -2.27
C SER A 106 -2.11 21.34 -2.75
N ILE A 107 -2.61 20.50 -1.84
CA ILE A 107 -3.49 19.36 -2.17
C ILE A 107 -4.83 19.86 -2.73
N ARG A 108 -5.43 20.86 -2.08
CA ARG A 108 -6.67 21.49 -2.55
C ARG A 108 -6.50 22.16 -3.93
N ALA A 109 -5.37 22.83 -4.16
CA ALA A 109 -5.06 23.47 -5.43
C ALA A 109 -4.86 22.48 -6.59
N ALA A 110 -4.61 21.21 -6.30
CA ALA A 110 -4.54 20.11 -7.27
C ALA A 110 -5.89 19.41 -7.47
N ASP A 111 -7.00 19.97 -6.98
CA ASP A 111 -8.36 19.42 -7.06
C ASP A 111 -8.48 17.99 -6.49
N ILE A 112 -7.63 17.64 -5.54
CA ILE A 112 -7.65 16.34 -4.87
C ILE A 112 -8.75 16.36 -3.80
N THR A 113 -9.80 15.55 -4.00
CA THR A 113 -10.98 15.48 -3.13
C THR A 113 -10.95 14.29 -2.16
N ALA A 114 -9.91 13.46 -2.20
CA ALA A 114 -9.77 12.32 -1.29
C ALA A 114 -9.74 12.77 0.17
N ARG A 115 -10.28 11.93 1.06
CA ARG A 115 -10.24 12.19 2.50
C ARG A 115 -8.80 12.30 2.99
N ILE A 116 -8.52 13.29 3.82
CA ILE A 116 -7.19 13.53 4.41
C ILE A 116 -7.26 13.27 5.91
N VAL A 117 -6.29 12.54 6.44
CA VAL A 117 -6.01 12.40 7.86
C VAL A 117 -4.57 12.82 8.11
N THR A 118 -4.39 13.73 9.05
CA THR A 118 -3.06 14.17 9.51
C THR A 118 -2.69 13.40 10.77
N LEU A 119 -1.45 12.92 10.86
CA LEU A 119 -1.01 12.13 12.01
C LEU A 119 0.48 12.26 12.31
N SER A 120 0.84 11.97 13.55
CA SER A 120 2.22 11.75 13.98
C SER A 120 2.38 10.35 14.57
N ASN A 121 3.27 9.56 13.96
CA ASN A 121 3.63 8.24 14.50
C ASN A 121 4.42 8.32 15.81
N VAL A 122 4.94 9.51 16.16
CA VAL A 122 5.73 9.74 17.38
C VAL A 122 4.83 10.13 18.55
N THR A 123 3.92 11.08 18.33
CA THR A 123 3.01 11.56 19.37
C THR A 123 1.73 10.72 19.50
N GLY A 124 1.39 9.95 18.45
CA GLY A 124 0.13 9.22 18.35
C GLY A 124 -1.06 10.07 17.93
N GLU A 125 -0.87 11.37 17.70
CA GLU A 125 -1.93 12.25 17.22
C GLU A 125 -2.47 11.77 15.87
N GLY A 126 -3.80 11.78 15.70
CA GLY A 126 -4.48 11.35 14.47
C GLY A 126 -4.59 9.83 14.29
N PHE A 127 -3.89 9.01 15.09
CA PHE A 127 -3.88 7.55 14.92
C PHE A 127 -5.27 6.92 15.17
N ASP A 128 -6.02 7.41 16.14
CA ASP A 128 -7.37 6.93 16.41
C ASP A 128 -8.33 7.20 15.24
N GLN A 129 -8.11 8.27 14.48
CA GLN A 129 -8.88 8.54 13.25
C GLN A 129 -8.59 7.49 12.18
N VAL A 130 -7.34 7.07 12.02
CA VAL A 130 -6.97 5.99 11.09
C VAL A 130 -7.63 4.68 11.51
N LYS A 131 -7.55 4.32 12.81
CA LYS A 131 -8.23 3.12 13.34
C LYS A 131 -9.75 3.15 13.12
N ALA A 132 -10.38 4.29 13.33
CA ALA A 132 -11.83 4.45 13.14
C ALA A 132 -12.27 4.27 11.68
N LEU A 133 -11.37 4.48 10.72
CA LEU A 133 -11.61 4.21 9.30
C LEU A 133 -11.52 2.74 8.94
N MET A 134 -10.83 1.94 9.76
CA MET A 134 -10.59 0.53 9.48
C MET A 134 -11.74 -0.32 10.02
N LEU A 135 -12.70 -0.62 9.15
CA LEU A 135 -13.92 -1.36 9.50
C LEU A 135 -13.69 -2.88 9.40
N PRO A 136 -14.34 -3.69 10.25
CA PRO A 136 -14.30 -5.14 10.17
C PRO A 136 -14.69 -5.65 8.78
N GLY A 137 -14.00 -6.68 8.29
CA GLY A 137 -14.27 -7.31 6.99
C GLY A 137 -13.86 -6.49 5.77
N LYS A 138 -13.31 -5.29 5.95
CA LYS A 138 -12.75 -4.46 4.87
C LYS A 138 -11.25 -4.69 4.73
N THR A 139 -10.77 -4.65 3.49
CA THR A 139 -9.36 -4.85 3.14
C THR A 139 -8.67 -3.52 2.85
N TYR A 140 -7.56 -3.30 3.51
CA TYR A 140 -6.75 -2.08 3.43
C TYR A 140 -5.35 -2.38 2.91
N CYS A 141 -4.74 -1.40 2.24
CA CYS A 141 -3.31 -1.41 1.93
C CYS A 141 -2.70 -0.04 2.20
N LEU A 142 -1.39 0.01 2.39
CA LEU A 142 -0.63 1.24 2.54
C LEU A 142 0.29 1.44 1.34
N LEU A 143 0.22 2.62 0.73
CA LEU A 143 1.04 3.06 -0.38
C LEU A 143 1.86 4.28 0.04
N GLY A 144 3.15 4.28 -0.20
CA GLY A 144 3.99 5.44 0.14
C GLY A 144 5.44 5.20 -0.21
N SER A 145 6.21 6.30 -0.32
CA SER A 145 7.65 6.24 -0.56
C SER A 145 8.42 5.79 0.69
N SER A 146 9.70 5.47 0.51
CA SER A 146 10.57 5.16 1.65
C SER A 146 10.69 6.36 2.59
N GLY A 147 10.68 6.10 3.90
CA GLY A 147 10.90 7.13 4.91
C GLY A 147 9.67 7.97 5.30
N VAL A 148 8.50 7.79 4.67
CA VAL A 148 7.28 8.53 5.05
C VAL A 148 6.59 8.00 6.32
N GLY A 149 7.10 6.93 6.92
CA GLY A 149 6.55 6.37 8.17
C GLY A 149 5.59 5.19 7.99
N THR A 150 5.51 4.62 6.79
CA THR A 150 4.61 3.48 6.49
C THR A 150 4.89 2.27 7.38
N THR A 151 6.16 1.89 7.56
CA THR A 151 6.54 0.76 8.43
C THR A 151 6.13 0.98 9.87
N THR A 152 6.37 2.18 10.41
CA THR A 152 5.98 2.53 11.77
C THR A 152 4.46 2.47 11.92
N LEU A 153 3.72 2.96 10.94
CA LEU A 153 2.27 2.92 10.94
C LEU A 153 1.74 1.48 10.89
N ILE A 154 2.32 0.61 10.05
CA ILE A 154 1.97 -0.82 10.01
C ILE A 154 2.21 -1.46 11.37
N ASN A 155 3.37 -1.21 12.00
CA ASN A 155 3.70 -1.75 13.33
C ASN A 155 2.71 -1.30 14.40
N LEU A 156 2.28 -0.03 14.35
CA LEU A 156 1.27 0.49 15.26
C LEU A 156 -0.12 -0.14 15.03
N LEU A 157 -0.48 -0.42 13.79
CA LEU A 157 -1.74 -1.08 13.42
C LEU A 157 -1.78 -2.55 13.81
N LEU A 158 -0.66 -3.25 13.66
CA LEU A 158 -0.52 -4.68 13.97
C LEU A 158 -0.32 -4.96 15.47
N GLY A 159 -0.01 -3.92 16.28
CA GLY A 159 0.46 -4.08 17.65
C GLY A 159 1.94 -4.51 17.72
N LYS A 160 2.63 -4.19 18.83
CA LYS A 160 4.09 -4.37 18.96
C LYS A 160 4.60 -5.81 18.81
N ASP A 161 3.72 -6.80 18.93
CA ASP A 161 4.12 -8.22 18.92
C ASP A 161 4.00 -8.89 17.54
N ALA A 162 3.32 -8.26 16.58
CA ALA A 162 2.98 -8.91 15.32
C ALA A 162 4.16 -9.02 14.33
N LEU A 163 5.16 -8.15 14.40
CA LEU A 163 6.34 -8.19 13.53
C LEU A 163 7.47 -9.07 14.10
N GLU A 164 7.51 -9.33 15.40
CA GLU A 164 8.45 -10.29 15.98
C GLU A 164 8.04 -11.73 15.66
N THR A 165 6.77 -12.03 15.49
CA THR A 165 6.28 -13.38 15.16
C THR A 165 6.46 -13.78 13.70
N GLY A 166 6.63 -12.86 12.78
CA GLY A 166 6.98 -13.12 11.37
C GLY A 166 8.44 -13.51 11.16
N ALA A 167 9.30 -13.38 12.18
CA ALA A 167 10.74 -13.64 12.09
C ALA A 167 11.17 -15.00 12.68
N VAL A 168 10.25 -15.78 13.27
CA VAL A 168 10.61 -17.04 13.94
C VAL A 168 9.71 -18.19 13.48
N SER A 169 9.85 -18.60 12.23
CA SER A 169 9.71 -20.02 11.88
C SER A 169 11.13 -20.54 11.68
N GLY A 170 11.57 -21.31 12.67
CA GLY A 170 12.94 -21.75 12.82
C GLY A 170 13.49 -22.49 11.61
N THR A 171 14.54 -21.96 11.09
CA THR A 171 15.78 -22.61 10.64
C THR A 171 16.76 -21.46 10.41
N GLY A 172 17.87 -21.48 11.13
CA GLY A 172 18.88 -20.43 11.14
C GLY A 172 19.69 -20.35 9.86
N GLU A 173 19.06 -19.87 8.78
CA GLU A 173 19.74 -19.49 7.54
C GLU A 173 19.24 -18.14 7.06
N GLY A 174 20.17 -17.20 7.00
CA GLY A 174 20.20 -16.07 6.09
C GLY A 174 19.04 -15.09 6.15
N ARG A 175 19.34 -13.87 6.52
CA ARG A 175 18.59 -12.63 6.35
C ARG A 175 18.05 -12.49 4.93
N HIS A 176 17.00 -13.25 4.58
CA HIS A 176 16.24 -13.04 3.34
C HIS A 176 15.21 -11.97 3.59
N THR A 177 15.36 -10.83 2.92
CA THR A 177 14.35 -9.79 2.75
C THR A 177 13.07 -10.47 2.26
N THR A 178 12.05 -10.55 3.11
CA THR A 178 10.78 -11.23 2.79
C THR A 178 10.09 -10.46 1.66
N THR A 179 10.19 -10.95 0.44
CA THR A 179 9.52 -10.40 -0.75
C THR A 179 8.05 -10.86 -0.86
N ARG A 180 7.56 -11.59 0.14
CA ARG A 180 6.19 -12.13 0.14
C ARG A 180 5.21 -11.10 0.70
N ARG A 181 4.10 -10.92 -0.02
CA ARG A 181 2.97 -10.12 0.43
C ARG A 181 2.07 -10.97 1.31
N HIS A 182 1.62 -10.41 2.42
CA HIS A 182 0.79 -11.11 3.39
C HIS A 182 -0.53 -10.37 3.60
N LEU A 183 -1.61 -11.12 3.73
CA LEU A 183 -2.89 -10.64 4.22
C LEU A 183 -2.97 -10.94 5.71
N VAL A 184 -3.11 -9.91 6.52
CA VAL A 184 -3.15 -10.01 7.99
C VAL A 184 -4.51 -9.53 8.48
N THR A 185 -5.11 -10.26 9.41
CA THR A 185 -6.33 -9.84 10.11
C THR A 185 -5.94 -9.04 11.36
N LEU A 186 -6.48 -7.84 11.50
CA LEU A 186 -6.30 -6.99 12.68
C LEU A 186 -7.29 -7.39 13.79
N ASP A 187 -7.01 -6.96 15.03
CA ASP A 187 -7.83 -7.28 16.21
C ASP A 187 -9.30 -6.86 16.06
N ASN A 188 -9.58 -5.80 15.31
CA ASN A 188 -10.92 -5.32 15.02
C ASN A 188 -11.61 -6.05 13.85
N GLY A 189 -10.97 -7.06 13.26
CA GLY A 189 -11.50 -7.82 12.12
C GLY A 189 -11.30 -7.14 10.75
N ALA A 190 -10.61 -6.01 10.66
CA ALA A 190 -10.17 -5.45 9.39
C ALA A 190 -9.00 -6.29 8.81
N LEU A 191 -8.84 -6.27 7.51
CA LEU A 191 -7.79 -6.99 6.80
C LEU A 191 -6.75 -5.98 6.28
N LEU A 192 -5.48 -6.24 6.51
CA LEU A 192 -4.38 -5.42 6.01
C LEU A 192 -3.49 -6.24 5.08
N ILE A 193 -3.28 -5.74 3.88
CA ILE A 193 -2.28 -6.30 2.96
C ILE A 193 -0.95 -5.61 3.24
N ASP A 194 -0.02 -6.37 3.84
CA ASP A 194 1.37 -5.95 4.00
C ASP A 194 2.12 -6.21 2.69
N MET A 195 2.63 -5.14 2.12
CA MET A 195 3.30 -5.16 0.82
C MET A 195 4.74 -4.67 0.97
N PRO A 196 5.67 -5.52 1.42
CA PRO A 196 7.08 -5.18 1.41
C PRO A 196 7.54 -4.88 -0.03
N GLY A 197 8.27 -3.78 -0.22
CA GLY A 197 8.75 -3.35 -1.55
C GLY A 197 7.80 -2.44 -2.34
N MET A 198 6.58 -2.17 -1.88
CA MET A 198 5.68 -1.17 -2.51
C MET A 198 6.17 0.28 -2.35
N ARG A 199 7.21 0.47 -1.56
CA ARG A 199 7.91 1.76 -1.38
C ARG A 199 8.45 2.33 -2.71
N GLU A 200 8.66 1.48 -3.71
CA GLU A 200 9.31 1.81 -4.99
C GLU A 200 8.33 1.95 -6.16
N LEU A 201 7.04 1.69 -6.00
CA LEU A 201 6.08 1.83 -7.10
C LEU A 201 5.98 3.27 -7.67
N GLY A 202 6.38 4.25 -6.88
CA GLY A 202 6.46 5.64 -7.33
C GLY A 202 7.74 6.00 -8.09
N ILE A 203 8.78 5.14 -8.06
CA ILE A 203 10.10 5.46 -8.64
C ILE A 203 10.22 4.88 -10.05
N LEU A 204 9.65 3.71 -10.32
CA LEU A 204 9.79 3.05 -11.62
C LEU A 204 9.01 3.73 -12.76
N SER A 205 7.99 4.53 -12.46
CA SER A 205 7.31 5.35 -13.49
C SER A 205 7.91 6.74 -13.69
N ALA A 206 8.81 7.18 -12.81
CA ALA A 206 9.45 8.50 -12.91
C ALA A 206 10.76 8.49 -13.72
N GLY A 207 11.38 7.32 -13.93
CA GLY A 207 12.63 7.19 -14.68
C GLY A 207 12.43 7.14 -16.20
N GLU A 208 11.29 6.69 -16.70
CA GLU A 208 11.07 6.54 -18.15
C GLU A 208 10.47 7.77 -18.84
N GLY A 209 10.00 8.79 -18.09
CA GLY A 209 9.38 9.99 -18.65
C GLY A 209 10.31 11.21 -18.77
N LEU A 210 11.54 11.14 -18.23
CA LEU A 210 12.48 12.26 -18.25
C LEU A 210 13.58 12.10 -19.33
N ASP A 211 13.83 10.89 -19.83
CA ASP A 211 14.87 10.69 -20.87
C ASP A 211 14.38 11.01 -22.29
N ASP A 212 13.06 11.06 -22.54
CA ASP A 212 12.53 11.41 -23.87
C ASP A 212 12.32 12.92 -24.10
N SER A 213 12.53 13.77 -23.08
CA SER A 213 12.30 15.21 -23.22
C SER A 213 13.55 16.05 -23.46
N PHE A 214 14.73 15.43 -23.50
CA PHE A 214 16.01 16.13 -23.69
C PHE A 214 16.88 15.54 -24.80
N ALA A 215 16.28 14.90 -25.80
CA ALA A 215 16.97 14.53 -27.03
C ALA A 215 16.54 15.47 -28.16
N GLU A 216 17.05 16.70 -28.18
CA GLU A 216 17.27 17.56 -29.34
C GLU A 216 18.58 18.34 -29.17
#